data_f7dbc13ae12d6c388457df21c31009ff
#
_entry.id   f7dbc13ae12d6c388457df21c31009ff
#
_cell.length_a   1.000
_cell.length_b   1.000
_cell.length_c   1.000
_cell.angle_alpha   90.00
_cell.angle_beta   90.00
_cell.angle_gamma   90.00
#
_symmetry.space_group_name_H-M   'P 1'
#
loop_
_entity.id
_entity.type
_entity.pdbx_description
1 polymer ?
#
loop_
_entity_poly.entity_id
_entity_poly.type
_entity_poly.pdbx_seq_one_letter_code
_entity_poly.pdbx_strand_id
1 'polypeptide(L)'
;MKQAKALPLFLAAFVLSVTASAQSFADKFTIESAETVLNIGERIERGEVIGEADWDSLFATKGYSIYNMRDSQREKIKDAMILAFNPARRAEADSICQLRPKVDTPALVLCQNLCRLAKRTQEARHFLGSTDFARLLAKADSMVQNFIPRRATKGTVALNDLHLICFIPDATVRDKAVLMDLNLALNMSEDEIVRLLAHEFFHSYRDAAYNIDSRDTFLKVFSHFQNEGMADLIDKNEQPEKLYVAFGEDYARLFLHELADAPQTLLQIDSLLTAYKAEGNANGGEYGPLVELFVFNGHPVGIYMARLIREQGLLGKLIAQFDNPYRFALIYNEAAKRKNRHGGHEYTLSQALLQHLKQCSQ
;
A
#
# COMPACT_ATOMS: atom_id res chain seq x y z
N MET A 1 39.02 55.57 -35.96
CA MET A 1 39.29 54.21 -36.46
C MET A 1 38.97 53.23 -35.35
N LYS A 2 37.78 52.69 -35.28
CA LYS A 2 37.33 51.38 -35.70
C LYS A 2 38.15 50.24 -35.07
N GLN A 3 37.53 49.56 -34.15
CA GLN A 3 37.41 48.10 -34.28
C GLN A 3 36.29 47.61 -33.36
N ALA A 4 35.22 47.12 -34.00
CA ALA A 4 34.20 46.31 -33.42
C ALA A 4 34.80 44.92 -33.15
N LYS A 5 34.66 44.40 -31.93
CA LYS A 5 34.97 43.00 -31.64
C LYS A 5 33.67 42.24 -31.41
N ALA A 6 33.52 41.25 -32.24
CA ALA A 6 32.44 40.30 -32.30
C ALA A 6 32.26 39.55 -30.99
N LEU A 7 31.01 39.45 -30.59
CA LEU A 7 30.53 38.56 -29.53
C LEU A 7 30.33 37.18 -30.17
N PRO A 8 30.95 36.09 -29.68
CA PRO A 8 30.62 34.78 -30.21
C PRO A 8 29.31 34.27 -29.53
N LEU A 9 28.41 33.85 -30.41
CA LEU A 9 27.30 32.94 -30.09
C LEU A 9 27.76 31.73 -29.30
N PHE A 10 27.31 31.63 -28.07
CA PHE A 10 27.23 30.39 -27.30
C PHE A 10 25.83 30.26 -26.71
N LEU A 11 24.87 30.09 -27.56
CA LEU A 11 23.49 29.73 -27.18
C LEU A 11 22.96 28.70 -28.18
N ALA A 12 23.50 27.50 -28.15
CA ALA A 12 22.91 26.34 -28.79
C ALA A 12 23.63 25.06 -28.37
N ALA A 13 23.33 24.50 -27.20
CA ALA A 13 23.52 23.08 -26.93
C ALA A 13 23.06 22.75 -25.46
N PHE A 14 21.79 22.94 -25.15
CA PHE A 14 21.24 22.30 -23.94
C PHE A 14 19.74 21.95 -24.14
N VAL A 15 19.43 21.42 -25.31
CA VAL A 15 18.19 20.71 -25.58
C VAL A 15 18.60 19.38 -26.21
N LEU A 16 19.10 18.49 -25.39
CA LEU A 16 19.29 17.09 -25.80
C LEU A 16 18.97 16.16 -24.63
N SER A 17 17.87 15.43 -24.89
CA SER A 17 17.59 14.11 -24.37
C SER A 17 17.43 13.96 -22.86
N VAL A 18 16.27 14.36 -22.34
CA VAL A 18 15.55 13.52 -21.42
C VAL A 18 14.44 12.82 -22.23
N THR A 19 14.82 11.95 -23.12
CA THR A 19 13.96 10.84 -23.52
C THR A 19 14.24 9.71 -22.52
N ALA A 20 13.85 9.88 -21.25
CA ALA A 20 13.38 8.76 -20.50
C ALA A 20 12.26 8.17 -21.35
N SER A 21 12.38 6.93 -21.81
CA SER A 21 11.28 6.26 -22.49
C SER A 21 10.13 6.30 -21.49
N ALA A 22 9.15 7.16 -21.73
CA ALA A 22 7.95 7.21 -20.93
C ALA A 22 7.35 5.81 -21.04
N GLN A 23 7.35 5.07 -19.94
CA GLN A 23 6.73 3.75 -19.90
C GLN A 23 5.28 3.95 -20.31
N SER A 24 4.83 3.25 -21.35
CA SER A 24 3.43 3.30 -21.74
C SER A 24 2.61 2.62 -20.66
N PHE A 25 1.63 3.33 -20.10
CA PHE A 25 0.69 2.78 -19.11
C PHE A 25 -0.63 2.35 -19.75
N ALA A 26 -0.76 2.43 -21.08
CA ALA A 26 -2.00 2.08 -21.78
C ALA A 26 -2.43 0.62 -21.53
N ASP A 27 -1.48 -0.30 -21.45
CA ASP A 27 -1.72 -1.73 -21.24
C ASP A 27 -1.48 -2.17 -19.77
N LYS A 28 -1.32 -1.20 -18.84
CA LYS A 28 -0.97 -1.43 -17.46
C LYS A 28 -2.17 -1.44 -16.51
N PHE A 29 -3.39 -1.48 -17.03
CA PHE A 29 -4.59 -1.57 -16.21
C PHE A 29 -5.67 -2.41 -16.89
N THR A 30 -6.58 -2.96 -16.08
CA THR A 30 -7.81 -3.58 -16.56
C THR A 30 -8.96 -3.32 -15.59
N ILE A 31 -10.13 -3.08 -16.16
CA ILE A 31 -11.40 -2.88 -15.47
C ILE A 31 -12.34 -4.07 -15.63
N GLU A 32 -11.91 -5.11 -16.35
CA GLU A 32 -12.72 -6.27 -16.75
C GLU A 32 -13.46 -6.92 -15.57
N SER A 33 -12.76 -7.16 -14.46
CA SER A 33 -13.34 -7.82 -13.29
C SER A 33 -14.44 -6.97 -12.65
N ALA A 34 -14.22 -5.65 -12.54
CA ALA A 34 -15.20 -4.72 -12.01
C ALA A 34 -16.42 -4.59 -12.94
N GLU A 35 -16.21 -4.49 -14.25
CA GLU A 35 -17.28 -4.47 -15.24
C GLU A 35 -18.13 -5.75 -15.21
N THR A 36 -17.49 -6.91 -15.09
CA THR A 36 -18.18 -8.20 -15.00
C THR A 36 -19.05 -8.27 -13.74
N VAL A 37 -18.56 -7.77 -12.58
CA VAL A 37 -19.39 -7.66 -11.36
C VAL A 37 -20.61 -6.78 -11.59
N LEU A 38 -20.44 -5.61 -12.20
CA LEU A 38 -21.56 -4.71 -12.48
C LEU A 38 -22.56 -5.35 -13.47
N ASN A 39 -22.07 -6.05 -14.51
CA ASN A 39 -22.94 -6.76 -15.47
C ASN A 39 -23.77 -7.84 -14.80
N ILE A 40 -23.17 -8.67 -13.94
CA ILE A 40 -23.87 -9.70 -13.18
C ILE A 40 -24.85 -9.04 -12.19
N GLY A 41 -24.43 -7.98 -11.49
CA GLY A 41 -25.27 -7.24 -10.56
C GLY A 41 -26.55 -6.69 -11.23
N GLU A 42 -26.43 -6.06 -12.41
CA GLU A 42 -27.56 -5.56 -13.18
C GLU A 42 -28.50 -6.67 -13.66
N ARG A 43 -27.97 -7.87 -13.98
CA ARG A 43 -28.77 -9.05 -14.31
C ARG A 43 -29.56 -9.54 -13.09
N ILE A 44 -28.91 -9.59 -11.91
CA ILE A 44 -29.60 -9.93 -10.65
C ILE A 44 -30.71 -8.91 -10.35
N GLU A 45 -30.43 -7.62 -10.56
CA GLU A 45 -31.42 -6.56 -10.34
C GLU A 45 -32.65 -6.70 -11.24
N ARG A 46 -32.51 -7.22 -12.47
CA ARG A 46 -33.59 -7.54 -13.38
C ARG A 46 -34.31 -8.86 -13.05
N GLY A 47 -33.87 -9.58 -11.99
CA GLY A 47 -34.45 -10.87 -11.59
C GLY A 47 -33.98 -12.06 -12.42
N GLU A 48 -32.87 -11.91 -13.15
CA GLU A 48 -32.28 -13.03 -13.89
C GLU A 48 -31.57 -14.00 -12.92
N VAL A 49 -31.65 -15.29 -13.24
CA VAL A 49 -30.91 -16.33 -12.53
C VAL A 49 -29.48 -16.36 -13.08
N ILE A 50 -28.51 -16.20 -12.22
CA ILE A 50 -27.09 -16.29 -12.57
C ILE A 50 -26.65 -17.75 -12.45
N GLY A 51 -26.22 -18.34 -13.56
CA GLY A 51 -25.75 -19.72 -13.61
C GLY A 51 -24.28 -19.86 -13.20
N GLU A 52 -23.84 -21.11 -12.93
CA GLU A 52 -22.44 -21.37 -12.57
C GLU A 52 -21.45 -20.89 -13.64
N ALA A 53 -21.80 -20.99 -14.92
CA ALA A 53 -20.94 -20.51 -16.02
C ALA A 53 -20.72 -18.98 -15.96
N ASP A 54 -21.67 -18.18 -15.46
CA ASP A 54 -21.52 -16.74 -15.27
C ASP A 54 -20.51 -16.45 -14.12
N TRP A 55 -20.64 -17.21 -13.01
CA TRP A 55 -19.73 -17.12 -11.89
C TRP A 55 -18.32 -17.58 -12.26
N ASP A 56 -18.19 -18.67 -13.00
CA ASP A 56 -16.89 -19.14 -13.51
C ASP A 56 -16.23 -18.09 -14.40
N SER A 57 -17.02 -17.44 -15.26
CA SER A 57 -16.55 -16.34 -16.11
C SER A 57 -16.05 -15.15 -15.27
N LEU A 58 -16.76 -14.77 -14.21
CA LEU A 58 -16.32 -13.73 -13.27
C LEU A 58 -14.97 -14.07 -12.64
N PHE A 59 -14.87 -15.25 -12.04
CA PHE A 59 -13.66 -15.67 -11.33
C PHE A 59 -12.48 -16.01 -12.25
N ALA A 60 -12.75 -16.22 -13.56
CA ALA A 60 -11.70 -16.36 -14.59
C ALA A 60 -11.16 -15.02 -15.08
N THR A 61 -11.81 -13.88 -14.81
CA THR A 61 -11.25 -12.57 -15.14
C THR A 61 -9.89 -12.36 -14.48
N LYS A 62 -9.03 -11.58 -15.14
CA LYS A 62 -7.62 -11.48 -14.73
C LYS A 62 -7.43 -11.03 -13.27
N GLY A 63 -8.22 -10.06 -12.79
CA GLY A 63 -8.12 -9.58 -11.40
C GLY A 63 -8.47 -10.66 -10.36
N TYR A 64 -9.57 -11.37 -10.54
CA TYR A 64 -9.97 -12.46 -9.63
C TYR A 64 -9.05 -13.68 -9.75
N SER A 65 -8.56 -14.00 -10.92
CA SER A 65 -7.58 -15.07 -11.14
C SER A 65 -6.29 -14.80 -10.36
N ILE A 66 -5.77 -13.57 -10.40
CA ILE A 66 -4.59 -13.15 -9.63
C ILE A 66 -4.88 -13.16 -8.12
N TYR A 67 -6.08 -12.74 -7.70
CA TYR A 67 -6.46 -12.79 -6.29
C TYR A 67 -6.43 -14.22 -5.73
N ASN A 68 -6.60 -15.21 -6.59
CA ASN A 68 -6.49 -16.65 -6.29
C ASN A 68 -7.36 -17.08 -5.09
N MET A 69 -8.65 -16.83 -5.22
CA MET A 69 -9.62 -17.09 -4.15
C MET A 69 -9.85 -18.60 -3.96
N ARG A 70 -9.93 -19.00 -2.69
CA ARG A 70 -10.44 -20.33 -2.32
C ARG A 70 -11.94 -20.40 -2.62
N ASP A 71 -12.49 -21.59 -2.85
CA ASP A 71 -13.90 -21.81 -3.15
C ASP A 71 -14.83 -21.15 -2.10
N SER A 72 -14.48 -21.29 -0.81
CA SER A 72 -15.25 -20.62 0.26
C SER A 72 -15.28 -19.10 0.19
N GLN A 73 -14.29 -18.47 -0.44
CA GLN A 73 -14.26 -17.01 -0.66
C GLN A 73 -15.10 -16.64 -1.88
N ARG A 74 -15.07 -17.46 -2.94
CA ARG A 74 -15.92 -17.30 -4.11
C ARG A 74 -17.41 -17.37 -3.74
N GLU A 75 -17.79 -18.37 -2.94
CA GLU A 75 -19.17 -18.50 -2.44
C GLU A 75 -19.61 -17.27 -1.64
N LYS A 76 -18.75 -16.73 -0.76
CA LYS A 76 -19.07 -15.50 -0.03
C LYS A 76 -19.30 -14.29 -0.96
N ILE A 77 -18.56 -14.19 -2.07
CA ILE A 77 -18.78 -13.13 -3.06
C ILE A 77 -20.11 -13.35 -3.80
N LYS A 78 -20.42 -14.58 -4.25
CA LYS A 78 -21.70 -14.92 -4.87
C LYS A 78 -22.86 -14.50 -3.95
N ASP A 79 -22.86 -14.97 -2.71
CA ASP A 79 -23.90 -14.66 -1.71
C ASP A 79 -24.04 -13.17 -1.46
N ALA A 80 -22.92 -12.46 -1.31
CA ALA A 80 -22.91 -11.03 -1.08
C ALA A 80 -23.42 -10.24 -2.31
N MET A 81 -23.11 -10.67 -3.54
CA MET A 81 -23.64 -10.07 -4.77
C MET A 81 -25.13 -10.30 -4.89
N ILE A 82 -25.60 -11.54 -4.66
CA ILE A 82 -27.05 -11.87 -4.68
C ILE A 82 -27.79 -11.04 -3.63
N LEU A 83 -27.24 -10.89 -2.43
CA LEU A 83 -27.81 -10.03 -1.40
C LEU A 83 -27.87 -8.56 -1.83
N ALA A 84 -26.75 -8.03 -2.34
CA ALA A 84 -26.58 -6.61 -2.64
C ALA A 84 -27.45 -6.12 -3.80
N PHE A 85 -27.55 -6.92 -4.87
CA PHE A 85 -28.19 -6.52 -6.12
C PHE A 85 -29.62 -7.04 -6.28
N ASN A 86 -30.10 -7.97 -5.42
CA ASN A 86 -31.47 -8.49 -5.54
C ASN A 86 -32.49 -7.52 -4.93
N PRO A 87 -33.42 -6.95 -5.72
CA PRO A 87 -34.42 -6.01 -5.21
C PRO A 87 -35.31 -6.59 -4.10
N ALA A 88 -35.59 -7.91 -4.13
CA ALA A 88 -36.41 -8.59 -3.11
C ALA A 88 -35.67 -8.68 -1.75
N ARG A 89 -34.35 -8.54 -1.71
CA ARG A 89 -33.53 -8.57 -0.49
C ARG A 89 -33.07 -7.18 -0.03
N ARG A 90 -33.62 -6.12 -0.62
CA ARG A 90 -33.17 -4.73 -0.33
C ARG A 90 -33.26 -4.37 1.16
N ALA A 91 -34.36 -4.75 1.83
CA ALA A 91 -34.51 -4.49 3.27
C ALA A 91 -33.45 -5.20 4.12
N GLU A 92 -33.05 -6.41 3.75
CA GLU A 92 -31.96 -7.16 4.39
C GLU A 92 -30.62 -6.49 4.15
N ALA A 93 -30.33 -6.11 2.90
CA ALA A 93 -29.10 -5.39 2.53
C ALA A 93 -28.98 -4.06 3.28
N ASP A 94 -30.08 -3.30 3.43
CA ASP A 94 -30.10 -2.05 4.18
C ASP A 94 -29.84 -2.27 5.67
N SER A 95 -30.40 -3.34 6.26
CA SER A 95 -30.12 -3.72 7.65
C SER A 95 -28.64 -4.06 7.86
N ILE A 96 -28.06 -4.83 6.94
CA ILE A 96 -26.62 -5.19 6.99
C ILE A 96 -25.74 -3.95 6.89
N CYS A 97 -26.10 -2.99 6.04
CA CYS A 97 -25.35 -1.73 5.91
C CYS A 97 -25.34 -0.88 7.19
N GLN A 98 -26.27 -1.09 8.12
CA GLN A 98 -26.34 -0.37 9.40
C GLN A 98 -25.53 -1.04 10.53
N LEU A 99 -25.12 -2.30 10.34
CA LEU A 99 -24.30 -2.99 11.34
C LEU A 99 -22.91 -2.35 11.41
N ARG A 100 -22.33 -2.34 12.61
CA ARG A 100 -20.95 -1.91 12.80
C ARG A 100 -20.01 -3.10 12.58
N PRO A 101 -19.13 -3.06 11.56
CA PRO A 101 -18.16 -4.12 11.37
C PRO A 101 -17.11 -4.06 12.51
N LYS A 102 -16.73 -5.24 13.00
CA LYS A 102 -15.61 -5.41 13.92
C LYS A 102 -14.41 -5.94 13.16
N VAL A 103 -13.23 -5.87 13.75
CA VAL A 103 -11.97 -6.31 13.12
C VAL A 103 -12.00 -7.79 12.68
N ASP A 104 -12.80 -8.62 13.34
CA ASP A 104 -12.96 -10.05 13.09
C ASP A 104 -14.13 -10.40 12.14
N THR A 105 -14.76 -9.40 11.50
CA THR A 105 -15.95 -9.60 10.65
C THR A 105 -15.74 -9.28 9.16
N PRO A 106 -14.73 -9.86 8.46
CA PRO A 106 -14.45 -9.53 7.07
C PRO A 106 -15.59 -9.87 6.10
N ALA A 107 -16.42 -10.88 6.42
CA ALA A 107 -17.60 -11.21 5.61
C ALA A 107 -18.66 -10.09 5.67
N LEU A 108 -18.85 -9.45 6.83
CA LEU A 108 -19.74 -8.31 6.97
C LEU A 108 -19.22 -7.11 6.16
N VAL A 109 -17.93 -6.84 6.22
CA VAL A 109 -17.28 -5.77 5.44
C VAL A 109 -17.49 -5.99 3.94
N LEU A 110 -17.31 -7.22 3.45
CA LEU A 110 -17.58 -7.58 2.05
C LEU A 110 -19.05 -7.32 1.66
N CYS A 111 -20.01 -7.83 2.45
CA CYS A 111 -21.43 -7.61 2.18
C CYS A 111 -21.78 -6.11 2.14
N GLN A 112 -21.31 -5.36 3.12
CA GLN A 112 -21.54 -3.91 3.17
C GLN A 112 -20.92 -3.18 1.99
N ASN A 113 -19.72 -3.59 1.55
CA ASN A 113 -19.03 -2.98 0.42
C ASN A 113 -19.83 -3.19 -0.86
N LEU A 114 -20.28 -4.42 -1.13
CA LEU A 114 -21.11 -4.73 -2.32
C LEU A 114 -22.50 -4.08 -2.25
N CYS A 115 -23.13 -4.03 -1.07
CA CYS A 115 -24.39 -3.30 -0.89
C CYS A 115 -24.27 -1.80 -1.16
N ARG A 116 -23.14 -1.19 -0.79
CA ARG A 116 -22.85 0.21 -1.14
C ARG A 116 -22.61 0.39 -2.64
N LEU A 117 -21.86 -0.53 -3.26
CA LEU A 117 -21.61 -0.52 -4.71
C LEU A 117 -22.91 -0.66 -5.51
N ALA A 118 -23.81 -1.57 -5.11
CA ALA A 118 -25.10 -1.76 -5.77
C ALA A 118 -25.98 -0.49 -5.81
N LYS A 119 -25.83 0.39 -4.81
CA LYS A 119 -26.52 1.70 -4.79
C LYS A 119 -25.86 2.75 -5.68
N ARG A 120 -24.67 2.46 -6.20
CA ARG A 120 -23.83 3.41 -6.96
C ARG A 120 -23.45 2.86 -8.35
N THR A 121 -24.21 1.91 -8.89
CA THR A 121 -23.89 1.23 -10.16
C THR A 121 -23.64 2.22 -11.30
N GLN A 122 -24.49 3.26 -11.44
CA GLN A 122 -24.34 4.27 -12.51
C GLN A 122 -23.06 5.11 -12.31
N GLU A 123 -22.77 5.49 -11.08
CA GLU A 123 -21.53 6.22 -10.74
C GLU A 123 -20.29 5.37 -11.02
N ALA A 124 -20.35 4.07 -10.67
CA ALA A 124 -19.30 3.11 -10.96
C ALA A 124 -19.06 2.95 -12.47
N ARG A 125 -20.12 2.83 -13.26
CA ARG A 125 -20.03 2.81 -14.74
C ARG A 125 -19.40 4.09 -15.30
N HIS A 126 -19.84 5.25 -14.80
CA HIS A 126 -19.27 6.52 -15.23
C HIS A 126 -17.77 6.61 -14.89
N PHE A 127 -17.38 6.26 -13.66
CA PHE A 127 -15.99 6.24 -13.23
C PHE A 127 -15.14 5.33 -14.11
N LEU A 128 -15.55 4.09 -14.36
CA LEU A 128 -14.81 3.15 -15.22
C LEU A 128 -14.67 3.66 -16.66
N GLY A 129 -15.70 4.30 -17.20
CA GLY A 129 -15.70 4.78 -18.59
C GLY A 129 -15.04 6.14 -18.81
N SER A 130 -14.90 6.97 -17.76
CA SER A 130 -14.38 8.34 -17.89
C SER A 130 -12.98 8.54 -17.29
N THR A 131 -12.51 7.62 -16.46
CA THR A 131 -11.20 7.76 -15.77
C THR A 131 -10.05 7.39 -16.71
N ASP A 132 -9.11 8.30 -16.84
CA ASP A 132 -7.84 8.03 -17.54
C ASP A 132 -6.85 7.34 -16.61
N PHE A 133 -6.99 6.02 -16.47
CA PHE A 133 -6.14 5.20 -15.60
C PHE A 133 -4.67 5.24 -16.02
N ALA A 134 -4.37 5.33 -17.32
CA ALA A 134 -2.99 5.45 -17.79
C ALA A 134 -2.33 6.73 -17.27
N ARG A 135 -3.07 7.84 -17.26
CA ARG A 135 -2.59 9.12 -16.69
C ARG A 135 -2.42 9.03 -15.17
N LEU A 136 -3.32 8.34 -14.44
CA LEU A 136 -3.17 8.14 -12.99
C LEU A 136 -1.90 7.35 -12.66
N LEU A 137 -1.66 6.25 -13.38
CA LEU A 137 -0.45 5.43 -13.23
C LEU A 137 0.83 6.23 -13.54
N ALA A 138 0.82 7.05 -14.61
CA ALA A 138 1.95 7.92 -14.94
C ALA A 138 2.22 8.97 -13.84
N LYS A 139 1.17 9.56 -13.27
CA LYS A 139 1.31 10.48 -12.13
C LYS A 139 1.86 9.78 -10.90
N ALA A 140 1.39 8.57 -10.61
CA ALA A 140 1.85 7.77 -9.47
C ALA A 140 3.35 7.41 -9.62
N ASP A 141 3.78 6.99 -10.81
CA ASP A 141 5.19 6.73 -11.09
C ASP A 141 6.05 7.99 -10.92
N SER A 142 5.58 9.14 -11.43
CA SER A 142 6.27 10.41 -11.21
C SER A 142 6.35 10.79 -9.72
N MET A 143 5.30 10.52 -8.94
CA MET A 143 5.24 10.84 -7.52
C MET A 143 6.22 10.00 -6.71
N VAL A 144 6.28 8.69 -6.93
CA VAL A 144 7.16 7.78 -6.19
C VAL A 144 8.64 8.11 -6.39
N GLN A 145 9.03 8.73 -7.53
CA GLN A 145 10.41 9.17 -7.80
C GLN A 145 10.96 10.11 -6.72
N ASN A 146 10.11 10.79 -5.96
CA ASN A 146 10.54 11.67 -4.85
C ASN A 146 10.93 10.88 -3.58
N PHE A 147 10.61 9.60 -3.52
CA PHE A 147 10.81 8.73 -2.34
C PHE A 147 11.85 7.63 -2.58
N ILE A 148 12.41 7.55 -3.77
CA ILE A 148 13.43 6.58 -4.14
C ILE A 148 14.71 7.27 -4.65
N PRO A 149 15.91 6.68 -4.45
CA PRO A 149 17.13 7.29 -4.92
C PRO A 149 17.26 7.14 -6.45
N ARG A 150 17.90 8.09 -7.11
CA ARG A 150 18.13 8.07 -8.56
C ARG A 150 18.76 6.77 -9.09
N ARG A 151 19.53 6.04 -8.25
CA ARG A 151 20.09 4.74 -8.65
C ARG A 151 19.02 3.67 -8.88
N ALA A 152 17.91 3.74 -8.16
CA ALA A 152 16.81 2.77 -8.28
C ALA A 152 15.96 3.00 -9.54
N THR A 153 16.04 4.19 -10.13
CA THR A 153 15.33 4.52 -11.37
C THR A 153 16.14 4.19 -12.62
N LYS A 154 17.38 3.73 -12.45
CA LYS A 154 18.24 3.31 -13.56
C LYS A 154 17.84 1.92 -14.03
N GLY A 155 17.26 1.83 -15.19
CA GLY A 155 16.74 0.61 -15.78
C GLY A 155 15.22 0.59 -15.77
N THR A 156 14.65 -0.39 -16.43
CA THR A 156 13.19 -0.56 -16.48
C THR A 156 12.76 -1.42 -15.30
N VAL A 157 12.18 -0.82 -14.27
CA VAL A 157 11.48 -1.56 -13.23
C VAL A 157 10.11 -1.93 -13.76
N ALA A 158 9.75 -3.21 -13.67
CA ALA A 158 8.42 -3.66 -14.03
C ALA A 158 7.44 -3.23 -12.91
N LEU A 159 6.73 -2.13 -13.17
CA LEU A 159 5.67 -1.68 -12.26
C LEU A 159 4.48 -2.63 -12.34
N ASN A 160 3.79 -2.76 -11.21
CA ASN A 160 2.60 -3.59 -11.10
C ASN A 160 1.47 -3.08 -12.00
N ASP A 161 0.73 -4.01 -12.62
CA ASP A 161 -0.47 -3.68 -13.37
C ASP A 161 -1.62 -3.36 -12.40
N LEU A 162 -2.50 -2.41 -12.73
CA LEU A 162 -3.70 -2.10 -11.95
C LEU A 162 -4.88 -2.95 -12.42
N HIS A 163 -5.54 -3.62 -11.48
CA HIS A 163 -6.79 -4.36 -11.73
C HIS A 163 -7.90 -3.85 -10.80
N LEU A 164 -8.96 -3.29 -11.40
CA LEU A 164 -10.16 -2.93 -10.65
C LEU A 164 -11.00 -4.19 -10.41
N ILE A 165 -11.24 -4.51 -9.14
CA ILE A 165 -12.06 -5.65 -8.70
C ILE A 165 -13.10 -5.17 -7.69
N CYS A 166 -14.02 -6.04 -7.27
CA CYS A 166 -14.99 -5.73 -6.23
C CYS A 166 -14.90 -6.78 -5.12
N PHE A 167 -14.42 -6.37 -3.94
CA PHE A 167 -14.23 -7.26 -2.80
C PHE A 167 -14.39 -6.49 -1.47
N ILE A 168 -13.45 -6.52 -0.56
CA ILE A 168 -13.41 -5.61 0.59
C ILE A 168 -12.82 -4.26 0.15
N PRO A 169 -13.12 -3.15 0.82
CA PRO A 169 -12.67 -1.81 0.40
C PRO A 169 -11.18 -1.60 0.67
N ASP A 170 -10.34 -2.27 -0.10
CA ASP A 170 -8.89 -2.34 0.06
C ASP A 170 -8.17 -2.23 -1.29
N ALA A 171 -6.85 -2.01 -1.24
CA ALA A 171 -5.92 -2.25 -2.33
C ALA A 171 -4.80 -3.17 -1.84
N THR A 172 -4.39 -4.12 -2.66
CA THR A 172 -3.36 -5.11 -2.28
C THR A 172 -2.54 -5.52 -3.49
N VAL A 173 -1.25 -5.77 -3.28
CA VAL A 173 -0.38 -6.32 -4.33
C VAL A 173 -0.37 -7.84 -4.28
N ARG A 174 -0.57 -8.47 -5.42
CA ARG A 174 -0.39 -9.91 -5.63
C ARG A 174 0.14 -10.17 -7.03
N ASP A 175 1.11 -11.04 -7.15
CA ASP A 175 1.66 -11.49 -8.44
C ASP A 175 1.96 -10.32 -9.41
N LYS A 176 2.59 -9.26 -8.91
CA LYS A 176 2.92 -8.04 -9.66
C LYS A 176 1.70 -7.29 -10.19
N ALA A 177 0.59 -7.36 -9.50
CA ALA A 177 -0.61 -6.58 -9.78
C ALA A 177 -1.11 -5.87 -8.54
N VAL A 178 -1.55 -4.62 -8.69
CA VAL A 178 -2.33 -3.88 -7.71
C VAL A 178 -3.79 -4.26 -7.93
N LEU A 179 -4.41 -4.94 -6.97
CA LEU A 179 -5.83 -5.24 -6.97
C LEU A 179 -6.53 -4.18 -6.13
N MET A 180 -7.28 -3.28 -6.76
CA MET A 180 -7.97 -2.17 -6.08
C MET A 180 -9.47 -2.38 -6.13
N ASP A 181 -10.13 -2.25 -4.99
CA ASP A 181 -11.58 -2.31 -4.91
C ASP A 181 -12.22 -1.08 -5.59
N LEU A 182 -13.23 -1.35 -6.44
CA LEU A 182 -13.93 -0.30 -7.18
C LEU A 182 -14.64 0.69 -6.26
N ASN A 183 -15.32 0.20 -5.20
CA ASN A 183 -16.06 1.09 -4.31
C ASN A 183 -15.11 1.92 -3.42
N LEU A 184 -13.94 1.40 -3.09
CA LEU A 184 -12.85 2.19 -2.50
C LEU A 184 -12.44 3.32 -3.45
N ALA A 185 -12.15 3.00 -4.71
CA ALA A 185 -11.74 3.99 -5.71
C ALA A 185 -12.79 5.09 -5.91
N LEU A 186 -14.08 4.75 -5.88
CA LEU A 186 -15.19 5.71 -5.96
C LEU A 186 -15.25 6.70 -4.77
N ASN A 187 -14.67 6.36 -3.64
CA ASN A 187 -14.63 7.20 -2.44
C ASN A 187 -13.36 8.05 -2.35
N MET A 188 -12.46 7.92 -3.33
CA MET A 188 -11.18 8.63 -3.37
C MET A 188 -11.19 9.73 -4.42
N SER A 189 -10.56 10.85 -4.11
CA SER A 189 -10.18 11.83 -5.12
C SER A 189 -9.09 11.27 -6.05
N GLU A 190 -8.91 11.89 -7.21
CA GLU A 190 -7.82 11.53 -8.13
C GLU A 190 -6.44 11.55 -7.44
N ASP A 191 -6.18 12.58 -6.62
CA ASP A 191 -4.90 12.70 -5.90
C ASP A 191 -4.70 11.56 -4.90
N GLU A 192 -5.74 11.11 -4.22
CA GLU A 192 -5.67 9.98 -3.30
C GLU A 192 -5.43 8.65 -4.02
N ILE A 193 -6.08 8.45 -5.18
CA ILE A 193 -5.79 7.27 -6.02
C ILE A 193 -4.33 7.29 -6.49
N VAL A 194 -3.83 8.44 -6.94
CA VAL A 194 -2.43 8.60 -7.36
C VAL A 194 -1.47 8.30 -6.21
N ARG A 195 -1.76 8.76 -4.98
CA ARG A 195 -0.93 8.49 -3.81
C ARG A 195 -0.93 7.01 -3.44
N LEU A 196 -2.10 6.36 -3.46
CA LEU A 196 -2.21 4.93 -3.20
C LEU A 196 -1.45 4.11 -4.25
N LEU A 197 -1.59 4.44 -5.53
CA LEU A 197 -0.82 3.77 -6.59
C LEU A 197 0.70 4.04 -6.46
N ALA A 198 1.11 5.23 -6.03
CA ALA A 198 2.52 5.54 -5.79
C ALA A 198 3.09 4.78 -4.58
N HIS A 199 2.28 4.53 -3.53
CA HIS A 199 2.59 3.63 -2.44
C HIS A 199 2.90 2.21 -2.97
N GLU A 200 2.01 1.66 -3.81
CA GLU A 200 2.18 0.32 -4.38
C GLU A 200 3.37 0.25 -5.36
N PHE A 201 3.65 1.31 -6.10
CA PHE A 201 4.82 1.40 -6.95
C PHE A 201 6.12 1.51 -6.15
N PHE A 202 6.10 2.11 -4.96
CA PHE A 202 7.25 2.11 -4.06
C PHE A 202 7.69 0.68 -3.75
N HIS A 203 6.75 -0.23 -3.46
CA HIS A 203 7.05 -1.64 -3.27
C HIS A 203 7.72 -2.26 -4.49
N SER A 204 7.21 -1.98 -5.71
CA SER A 204 7.82 -2.50 -6.95
C SER A 204 9.28 -2.03 -7.13
N TYR A 205 9.56 -0.76 -6.89
CA TYR A 205 10.91 -0.21 -6.97
C TYR A 205 11.84 -0.78 -5.90
N ARG A 206 11.32 -0.94 -4.69
CA ARG A 206 12.10 -1.49 -3.58
C ARG A 206 12.43 -2.96 -3.81
N ASP A 207 11.46 -3.77 -4.23
CA ASP A 207 11.67 -5.20 -4.50
C ASP A 207 12.68 -5.43 -5.63
N ALA A 208 12.68 -4.59 -6.65
CA ALA A 208 13.67 -4.64 -7.72
C ALA A 208 15.10 -4.29 -7.26
N ALA A 209 15.24 -3.45 -6.23
CA ALA A 209 16.53 -3.01 -5.70
C ALA A 209 16.99 -3.81 -4.49
N TYR A 210 16.06 -4.47 -3.78
CA TYR A 210 16.34 -5.19 -2.55
C TYR A 210 16.98 -6.55 -2.85
N ASN A 211 18.21 -6.73 -2.39
CA ASN A 211 18.98 -7.95 -2.64
C ASN A 211 19.73 -8.39 -1.36
N ILE A 212 19.00 -8.51 -0.23
CA ILE A 212 19.59 -8.96 1.01
C ILE A 212 19.02 -10.34 1.37
N ASP A 213 19.89 -11.34 1.56
CA ASP A 213 19.47 -12.69 2.00
C ASP A 213 18.87 -12.61 3.42
N SER A 214 17.64 -13.05 3.55
CA SER A 214 16.77 -12.75 4.68
C SER A 214 16.72 -13.84 5.74
N ARG A 215 17.81 -14.50 6.08
CA ARG A 215 17.81 -15.46 7.22
C ARG A 215 17.80 -14.77 8.58
N ASP A 216 18.19 -13.49 8.64
CA ASP A 216 18.21 -12.71 9.85
C ASP A 216 16.81 -12.18 10.22
N THR A 217 16.31 -12.55 11.40
CA THR A 217 15.02 -12.08 11.93
C THR A 217 14.97 -10.56 12.08
N PHE A 218 16.07 -9.94 12.52
CA PHE A 218 16.15 -8.48 12.64
C PHE A 218 15.98 -7.79 11.29
N LEU A 219 16.59 -8.35 10.25
CA LEU A 219 16.47 -7.85 8.90
C LEU A 219 15.01 -7.89 8.43
N LYS A 220 14.32 -9.01 8.65
CA LYS A 220 12.92 -9.19 8.23
C LYS A 220 12.00 -8.17 8.90
N VAL A 221 12.13 -7.99 10.21
CA VAL A 221 11.33 -7.03 10.99
C VAL A 221 11.53 -5.61 10.48
N PHE A 222 12.78 -5.14 10.41
CA PHE A 222 13.04 -3.77 9.95
C PHE A 222 12.87 -3.57 8.45
N SER A 223 13.00 -4.64 7.64
CA SER A 223 12.65 -4.61 6.22
C SER A 223 11.17 -4.33 6.03
N HIS A 224 10.34 -4.98 6.83
CA HIS A 224 8.91 -4.78 6.79
C HIS A 224 8.52 -3.35 7.18
N PHE A 225 9.02 -2.86 8.33
CA PHE A 225 8.77 -1.48 8.78
C PHE A 225 9.29 -0.42 7.81
N GLN A 226 10.44 -0.64 7.20
CA GLN A 226 10.98 0.26 6.18
C GLN A 226 10.09 0.28 4.94
N ASN A 227 9.66 -0.89 4.48
CA ASN A 227 8.85 -1.03 3.28
C ASN A 227 7.53 -0.28 3.43
N GLU A 228 6.77 -0.63 4.48
CA GLU A 228 5.47 -0.01 4.71
C GLU A 228 5.62 1.46 5.16
N GLY A 229 6.54 1.75 6.06
CA GLY A 229 6.69 3.10 6.59
C GLY A 229 7.12 4.13 5.55
N MET A 230 7.95 3.77 4.58
CA MET A 230 8.33 4.68 3.49
C MET A 230 7.21 4.84 2.47
N ALA A 231 6.49 3.77 2.14
CA ALA A 231 5.32 3.81 1.28
C ALA A 231 4.20 4.66 1.90
N ASP A 232 3.95 4.50 3.21
CA ASP A 232 2.96 5.27 3.97
C ASP A 232 3.27 6.78 4.05
N LEU A 233 4.52 7.21 3.91
CA LEU A 233 4.83 8.63 3.79
C LEU A 233 4.23 9.26 2.52
N ILE A 234 3.88 8.46 1.52
CA ILE A 234 3.31 8.92 0.25
C ILE A 234 1.80 9.14 0.40
N ASP A 235 1.09 8.16 0.95
CA ASP A 235 -0.38 8.14 0.97
C ASP A 235 -1.02 8.39 2.34
N LYS A 236 -0.37 7.97 3.44
CA LYS A 236 -0.94 8.04 4.81
C LYS A 236 -0.32 9.11 5.69
N ASN A 237 0.40 10.06 5.09
CA ASN A 237 1.17 11.03 5.88
C ASN A 237 0.32 11.98 6.72
N GLU A 238 -0.78 12.51 6.19
CA GLU A 238 -1.59 13.54 6.86
C GLU A 238 -2.76 12.93 7.64
N GLN A 239 -3.44 11.96 7.03
CA GLN A 239 -4.61 11.27 7.60
C GLN A 239 -4.40 9.76 7.50
N PRO A 240 -3.56 9.18 8.38
CA PRO A 240 -3.15 7.78 8.26
C PRO A 240 -4.31 6.79 8.43
N GLU A 241 -5.36 7.21 9.14
CA GLU A 241 -6.55 6.39 9.40
C GLU A 241 -7.56 6.41 8.25
N LYS A 242 -7.44 7.34 7.30
CA LYS A 242 -8.50 7.61 6.30
C LYS A 242 -8.87 6.38 5.49
N LEU A 243 -7.89 5.61 5.04
CA LEU A 243 -8.13 4.37 4.30
C LEU A 243 -8.96 3.37 5.13
N TYR A 244 -8.68 3.29 6.43
CA TYR A 244 -9.32 2.34 7.33
C TYR A 244 -10.77 2.70 7.70
N VAL A 245 -11.20 3.95 7.48
CA VAL A 245 -12.61 4.36 7.63
C VAL A 245 -13.51 3.56 6.71
N ALA A 246 -13.03 3.16 5.53
CA ALA A 246 -13.77 2.31 4.59
C ALA A 246 -14.14 0.94 5.19
N PHE A 247 -13.34 0.42 6.11
CA PHE A 247 -13.61 -0.81 6.87
C PHE A 247 -14.52 -0.58 8.09
N GLY A 248 -14.67 0.66 8.53
CA GLY A 248 -15.45 1.08 9.67
C GLY A 248 -14.65 1.92 10.65
N GLU A 249 -15.35 2.76 11.44
CA GLU A 249 -14.72 3.66 12.40
C GLU A 249 -13.89 2.94 13.48
N ASP A 250 -14.25 1.71 13.83
CA ASP A 250 -13.52 0.93 14.82
C ASP A 250 -12.13 0.53 14.30
N TYR A 251 -12.02 0.21 13.00
CA TYR A 251 -10.73 -0.04 12.33
C TYR A 251 -9.85 1.21 12.33
N ALA A 252 -10.43 2.36 11.97
CA ALA A 252 -9.70 3.63 11.96
C ALA A 252 -9.21 4.01 13.37
N ARG A 253 -10.04 3.84 14.39
CA ARG A 253 -9.65 4.08 15.78
C ARG A 253 -8.57 3.13 16.25
N LEU A 254 -8.66 1.85 15.90
CA LEU A 254 -7.63 0.87 16.23
C LEU A 254 -6.30 1.25 15.58
N PHE A 255 -6.31 1.66 14.30
CA PHE A 255 -5.09 2.10 13.62
C PHE A 255 -4.43 3.28 14.34
N LEU A 256 -5.21 4.30 14.74
CA LEU A 256 -4.70 5.45 15.49
C LEU A 256 -4.16 5.06 16.87
N HIS A 257 -4.80 4.10 17.54
CA HIS A 257 -4.30 3.55 18.80
C HIS A 257 -2.95 2.89 18.63
N GLU A 258 -2.82 1.98 17.65
CA GLU A 258 -1.56 1.28 17.35
C GLU A 258 -0.44 2.25 16.91
N LEU A 259 -0.81 3.32 16.18
CA LEU A 259 0.14 4.37 15.81
C LEU A 259 0.64 5.15 17.03
N ALA A 260 -0.25 5.45 17.99
CA ALA A 260 0.13 6.13 19.23
C ALA A 260 0.99 5.23 20.13
N ASP A 261 0.74 3.92 20.11
CA ASP A 261 1.47 2.92 20.88
C ASP A 261 2.76 2.42 20.20
N ALA A 262 3.08 2.89 18.99
CA ALA A 262 4.25 2.45 18.24
C ALA A 262 5.59 2.52 19.01
N PRO A 263 5.87 3.53 19.88
CA PRO A 263 7.06 3.54 20.73
C PRO A 263 7.11 2.34 21.69
N GLN A 264 5.98 1.96 22.28
CA GLN A 264 5.87 0.81 23.18
C GLN A 264 6.01 -0.51 22.43
N THR A 265 5.40 -0.60 21.24
CA THR A 265 5.56 -1.76 20.35
C THR A 265 7.02 -1.96 19.94
N LEU A 266 7.74 -0.87 19.61
CA LEU A 266 9.19 -0.93 19.33
C LEU A 266 10.02 -1.41 20.52
N LEU A 267 9.68 -1.00 21.75
CA LEU A 267 10.32 -1.50 22.97
C LEU A 267 10.14 -3.01 23.12
N GLN A 268 8.93 -3.52 22.88
CA GLN A 268 8.63 -4.95 22.95
C GLN A 268 9.40 -5.73 21.88
N ILE A 269 9.42 -5.23 20.64
CA ILE A 269 10.16 -5.82 19.52
C ILE A 269 11.66 -5.85 19.81
N ASP A 270 12.25 -4.76 20.29
CA ASP A 270 13.66 -4.69 20.68
C ASP A 270 14.01 -5.72 21.76
N SER A 271 13.14 -5.84 22.79
CA SER A 271 13.30 -6.80 23.87
C SER A 271 13.28 -8.24 23.37
N LEU A 272 12.30 -8.59 22.49
CA LEU A 272 12.20 -9.93 21.89
C LEU A 272 13.40 -10.24 20.99
N LEU A 273 13.78 -9.32 20.12
CA LEU A 273 14.93 -9.49 19.23
C LEU A 273 16.23 -9.67 20.02
N THR A 274 16.41 -8.92 21.09
CA THR A 274 17.59 -9.03 21.97
C THR A 274 17.61 -10.39 22.68
N ALA A 275 16.46 -10.89 23.14
CA ALA A 275 16.34 -12.22 23.76
C ALA A 275 16.67 -13.33 22.74
N TYR A 276 16.09 -13.29 21.54
CA TYR A 276 16.39 -14.27 20.48
C TYR A 276 17.87 -14.33 20.11
N LYS A 277 18.53 -13.18 20.06
CA LYS A 277 19.99 -13.16 19.84
C LYS A 277 20.75 -13.84 20.95
N ALA A 278 20.39 -13.58 22.22
CA ALA A 278 21.04 -14.18 23.39
C ALA A 278 20.88 -15.71 23.42
N GLU A 279 19.77 -16.22 22.93
CA GLU A 279 19.47 -17.67 22.84
C GLU A 279 20.09 -18.37 21.63
N GLY A 280 20.78 -17.63 20.75
CA GLY A 280 21.35 -18.17 19.51
C GLY A 280 20.31 -18.47 18.43
N ASN A 281 19.06 -18.06 18.63
CA ASN A 281 17.91 -18.33 17.75
C ASN A 281 17.72 -17.26 16.63
N ALA A 282 18.73 -16.44 16.38
CA ALA A 282 18.65 -15.35 15.39
C ALA A 282 18.27 -15.82 13.96
N ASN A 283 18.33 -17.12 13.69
CA ASN A 283 18.19 -17.71 12.35
C ASN A 283 16.92 -18.55 12.14
N GLY A 284 15.87 -18.43 12.96
CA GLY A 284 14.67 -19.20 12.67
C GLY A 284 13.82 -19.66 13.85
N GLY A 285 13.99 -19.10 15.02
CA GLY A 285 13.07 -19.31 16.13
C GLY A 285 11.63 -18.90 15.77
N GLU A 286 10.66 -19.48 16.45
CA GLU A 286 9.24 -19.20 16.23
C GLU A 286 8.94 -17.70 16.28
N TYR A 287 8.43 -17.18 15.18
CA TYR A 287 8.01 -15.78 15.02
C TYR A 287 6.71 -15.43 15.81
N GLY A 288 6.10 -16.40 16.50
CA GLY A 288 4.79 -16.25 17.13
C GLY A 288 4.60 -14.94 17.88
N PRO A 289 5.42 -14.62 18.90
CA PRO A 289 5.28 -13.38 19.67
C PRO A 289 5.55 -12.11 18.86
N LEU A 290 6.42 -12.17 17.83
CA LEU A 290 6.67 -11.01 16.97
C LEU A 290 5.50 -10.75 16.00
N VAL A 291 4.87 -11.81 15.47
CA VAL A 291 3.73 -11.67 14.54
C VAL A 291 2.56 -10.94 15.19
N GLU A 292 2.31 -11.19 16.49
CA GLU A 292 1.26 -10.50 17.24
C GLU A 292 1.48 -8.99 17.35
N LEU A 293 2.73 -8.51 17.23
CA LEU A 293 3.09 -7.09 17.26
C LEU A 293 2.99 -6.41 15.89
N PHE A 294 2.69 -7.17 14.81
CA PHE A 294 2.52 -6.63 13.45
C PHE A 294 1.06 -6.31 13.14
N VAL A 295 0.37 -5.63 14.06
CA VAL A 295 -1.00 -5.16 13.82
C VAL A 295 -1.03 -4.29 12.56
N PHE A 296 -2.08 -4.42 11.75
CA PHE A 296 -2.15 -3.78 10.42
C PHE A 296 -0.88 -4.02 9.58
N ASN A 297 -0.37 -5.24 9.61
CA ASN A 297 0.83 -5.59 8.83
C ASN A 297 2.04 -4.67 9.13
N GLY A 298 2.17 -4.14 10.34
CA GLY A 298 3.28 -3.30 10.78
C GLY A 298 3.25 -1.84 10.29
N HIS A 299 2.23 -1.42 9.54
CA HIS A 299 2.08 -0.03 9.08
C HIS A 299 2.20 1.00 10.22
N PRO A 300 1.53 0.85 11.40
CA PRO A 300 1.62 1.84 12.46
C PRO A 300 3.04 2.10 12.93
N VAL A 301 3.84 1.05 13.13
CA VAL A 301 5.24 1.17 13.56
C VAL A 301 6.10 1.73 12.43
N GLY A 302 5.91 1.24 11.21
CA GLY A 302 6.65 1.69 10.03
C GLY A 302 6.49 3.20 9.78
N ILE A 303 5.24 3.67 9.73
CA ILE A 303 4.94 5.09 9.48
C ILE A 303 5.40 5.98 10.65
N TYR A 304 5.26 5.53 11.90
CA TYR A 304 5.79 6.24 13.07
C TYR A 304 7.29 6.49 12.92
N MET A 305 8.06 5.44 12.62
CA MET A 305 9.51 5.55 12.42
C MET A 305 9.86 6.49 11.27
N ALA A 306 9.22 6.33 10.12
CA ALA A 306 9.47 7.10 8.92
C ALA A 306 9.10 8.60 9.09
N ARG A 307 7.98 8.89 9.75
CA ARG A 307 7.56 10.27 10.11
C ARG A 307 8.58 10.94 11.02
N LEU A 308 9.02 10.27 12.08
CA LEU A 308 10.01 10.80 12.98
C LEU A 308 11.32 11.12 12.25
N ILE A 309 11.78 10.23 11.37
CA ILE A 309 12.96 10.46 10.52
C ILE A 309 12.79 11.74 9.69
N ARG A 310 11.63 11.90 9.05
CA ARG A 310 11.32 13.08 8.21
C ARG A 310 11.23 14.36 9.05
N GLU A 311 10.55 14.34 10.18
CA GLU A 311 10.39 15.48 11.10
C GLU A 311 11.76 15.99 11.61
N GLN A 312 12.72 15.08 11.78
CA GLN A 312 14.07 15.42 12.20
C GLN A 312 15.02 15.79 11.04
N GLY A 313 14.48 16.01 9.83
CA GLY A 313 15.24 16.45 8.66
C GLY A 313 16.15 15.37 8.06
N LEU A 314 15.84 14.09 8.31
CA LEU A 314 16.67 12.95 7.86
C LEU A 314 16.09 12.22 6.64
N LEU A 315 15.04 12.75 5.99
CA LEU A 315 14.38 12.10 4.85
C LEU A 315 15.37 11.78 3.72
N GLY A 316 16.30 12.69 3.40
CA GLY A 316 17.31 12.45 2.36
C GLY A 316 18.23 11.26 2.68
N LYS A 317 18.57 11.04 3.97
CA LYS A 317 19.30 9.84 4.39
C LYS A 317 18.44 8.59 4.25
N LEU A 318 17.18 8.67 4.62
CA LEU A 318 16.22 7.56 4.49
C LEU A 318 16.09 7.12 3.04
N ILE A 319 15.82 8.05 2.13
CA ILE A 319 15.74 7.79 0.69
C ILE A 319 17.03 7.16 0.15
N ALA A 320 18.19 7.66 0.55
CA ALA A 320 19.48 7.09 0.11
C ALA A 320 19.70 5.63 0.55
N GLN A 321 18.99 5.18 1.58
CA GLN A 321 19.09 3.85 2.18
C GLN A 321 17.74 3.08 2.10
N PHE A 322 16.93 3.36 1.09
CA PHE A 322 15.57 2.80 0.94
C PHE A 322 15.54 1.27 0.80
N ASP A 323 16.65 0.66 0.45
CA ASP A 323 16.86 -0.77 0.28
C ASP A 323 17.68 -1.41 1.43
N ASN A 324 17.97 -0.65 2.51
CA ASN A 324 18.78 -1.13 3.63
C ASN A 324 18.04 -1.00 4.98
N PRO A 325 17.37 -2.07 5.45
CA PRO A 325 16.60 -2.04 6.70
C PRO A 325 17.44 -1.78 7.96
N TYR A 326 18.67 -2.26 8.02
CA TYR A 326 19.56 -1.97 9.15
C TYR A 326 19.84 -0.46 9.25
N ARG A 327 20.07 0.18 8.11
CA ARG A 327 20.28 1.64 8.06
C ARG A 327 19.00 2.41 8.40
N PHE A 328 17.83 1.93 7.99
CA PHE A 328 16.56 2.50 8.40
C PHE A 328 16.43 2.58 9.92
N ALA A 329 16.65 1.45 10.63
CA ALA A 329 16.58 1.39 12.09
C ALA A 329 17.63 2.32 12.76
N LEU A 330 18.85 2.41 12.21
CA LEU A 330 19.88 3.32 12.73
C LEU A 330 19.52 4.79 12.51
N ILE A 331 18.90 5.16 11.37
CA ILE A 331 18.45 6.51 11.08
C ILE A 331 17.28 6.89 11.99
N TYR A 332 16.33 5.96 12.23
CA TYR A 332 15.28 6.15 13.23
C TYR A 332 15.86 6.47 14.61
N ASN A 333 16.81 5.67 15.08
CA ASN A 333 17.44 5.91 16.38
C ASN A 333 18.20 7.25 16.44
N GLU A 334 18.78 7.71 15.34
CA GLU A 334 19.36 9.07 15.23
C GLU A 334 18.26 10.13 15.38
N ALA A 335 17.11 9.96 14.70
CA ALA A 335 15.97 10.86 14.78
C ALA A 335 15.38 10.93 16.20
N ALA A 336 15.15 9.78 16.84
CA ALA A 336 14.65 9.69 18.20
C ALA A 336 15.59 10.43 19.20
N LYS A 337 16.89 10.21 19.09
CA LYS A 337 17.88 10.93 19.92
C LYS A 337 17.90 12.44 19.66
N ARG A 338 17.67 12.89 18.41
CA ARG A 338 17.57 14.33 18.11
C ARG A 338 16.35 14.93 18.78
N LYS A 339 15.18 14.32 18.64
CA LYS A 339 13.95 14.80 19.24
C LYS A 339 14.02 14.82 20.77
N ASN A 340 14.61 13.79 21.39
CA ASN A 340 14.77 13.70 22.84
C ASN A 340 15.69 14.79 23.41
N ARG A 341 16.72 15.24 22.66
CA ARG A 341 17.55 16.40 23.08
C ARG A 341 16.77 17.72 23.13
N HIS A 342 15.64 17.78 22.45
CA HIS A 342 14.74 18.93 22.44
C HIS A 342 13.46 18.74 23.27
N GLY A 343 13.51 17.82 24.27
CA GLY A 343 12.41 17.58 25.20
C GLY A 343 11.38 16.54 24.75
N GLY A 344 11.65 15.78 23.69
CA GLY A 344 10.84 14.61 23.31
C GLY A 344 11.13 13.40 24.22
N HIS A 345 10.27 12.37 24.09
CA HIS A 345 10.36 11.12 24.85
C HIS A 345 10.25 9.89 23.92
N GLU A 346 10.86 9.98 22.74
CA GLU A 346 10.83 8.91 21.76
C GLU A 346 11.63 7.70 22.23
N TYR A 347 11.14 6.50 21.93
CA TYR A 347 11.90 5.28 22.20
C TYR A 347 13.21 5.26 21.42
N THR A 348 14.31 4.96 22.07
CA THR A 348 15.61 4.75 21.45
C THR A 348 16.02 3.27 21.57
N LEU A 349 16.51 2.70 20.48
CA LEU A 349 16.89 1.29 20.44
C LEU A 349 17.97 0.95 21.46
N SER A 350 17.90 -0.26 22.04
CA SER A 350 18.86 -0.76 23.00
C SER A 350 20.29 -0.82 22.44
N GLN A 351 21.27 -0.78 23.33
CA GLN A 351 22.70 -0.88 22.93
C GLN A 351 23.00 -2.23 22.26
N ALA A 352 22.34 -3.31 22.71
CA ALA A 352 22.52 -4.65 22.15
C ALA A 352 22.01 -4.72 20.71
N LEU A 353 20.81 -4.16 20.45
CA LEU A 353 20.24 -4.08 19.11
C LEU A 353 21.08 -3.17 18.20
N LEU A 354 21.46 -1.98 18.68
CA LEU A 354 22.29 -1.04 17.92
C LEU A 354 23.65 -1.61 17.53
N GLN A 355 24.26 -2.42 18.39
CA GLN A 355 25.53 -3.08 18.08
C GLN A 355 25.34 -4.10 16.94
N HIS A 356 24.29 -4.91 16.99
CA HIS A 356 23.94 -5.86 15.94
C HIS A 356 23.68 -5.15 14.61
N LEU A 357 22.80 -4.15 14.59
CA LEU A 357 22.48 -3.38 13.39
C LEU A 357 23.70 -2.75 12.73
N LYS A 358 24.65 -2.23 13.52
CA LYS A 358 25.89 -1.66 13.00
C LYS A 358 26.82 -2.71 12.38
N GLN A 359 26.92 -3.88 12.98
CA GLN A 359 27.72 -5.00 12.43
C GLN A 359 27.15 -5.49 11.10
N CYS A 360 25.83 -5.61 10.98
CA CYS A 360 25.17 -6.10 9.77
C CYS A 360 24.98 -5.04 8.68
N SER A 361 25.14 -3.74 9.00
CA SER A 361 24.95 -2.63 8.05
C SER A 361 26.22 -2.23 7.29
N GLN A 362 27.35 -2.90 7.52
CA GLN A 362 28.62 -2.70 6.81
C GLN A 362 28.63 -3.44 5.49
#